data_802b048c8e5a7c6bd081362edac28b71
#
_entry.id   802b048c8e5a7c6bd081362edac28b71
#
_cell.length_a   1.000
_cell.length_b   1.000
_cell.length_c   1.000
_cell.angle_alpha   90.00
_cell.angle_beta   90.00
_cell.angle_gamma   90.00
#
_symmetry.space_group_name_H-M   'P 1'
#
loop_
_entity.id
_entity.type
_entity.pdbx_description
1 polymer ?
#
loop_
_entity_poly.entity_id
_entity_poly.type
_entity_poly.pdbx_seq_one_letter_code
_entity_poly.pdbx_strand_id
1 'polypeptide(L)'
;MTFEEREAQRAEADSWTAYASKAKGGPAEVTADNGFAALGLPTLLVERLARDGIAEPFPIQAATIPDALAGRDVLGRGRTGSGKTLAFGLPTITRLGDGTKRESKRPRALVLVPTRELAMQVSDALEPLVHVSGLRHKLVAGGLSYDKQIDALAKGIDLLVATPGRLVDLMDRGAVHLDKVEITILDEADHMADMGFVEEMTSILDAIPEGGQRLLFSATLDRGVDTLVEKYMTDPVTHSTDDAQAAVTTMSHHVLLIDPQDKKAVTSEVANRQGPTIVFARTQLGTDRIARELRERGVLAASLHGGLSQAVRNRVLGAFREGRIPVLVATDVAARGIHVDDVGLVLQVDPPRDHKDYLHRSGRTARAGESGAVVTLALPHQKRMMERLLEQAGVDTAPVRVKPGDANVLATGGSAPSGQPIPEEQFRPLIEAAPRGRQGRRTPGGSRGEHHRRGDRRGPRPGGRPSGRRAQWEGER
;
A
#
# COMPACT_ATOMS: atom_id res chain seq x y z
N MET A 1 -23.64 -8.41 7.20
CA MET A 1 -22.30 -9.02 7.44
C MET A 1 -22.51 -10.12 8.48
N THR A 2 -22.39 -11.35 8.06
CA THR A 2 -22.62 -12.53 8.91
C THR A 2 -21.45 -12.75 9.88
N PHE A 3 -21.65 -13.55 10.92
CA PHE A 3 -20.58 -13.92 11.86
C PHE A 3 -19.39 -14.57 11.16
N GLU A 4 -19.64 -15.37 10.11
CA GLU A 4 -18.60 -16.00 9.28
C GLU A 4 -17.80 -15.02 8.43
N GLU A 5 -18.43 -13.94 7.94
CA GLU A 5 -17.73 -12.87 7.23
C GLU A 5 -16.80 -12.08 8.16
N ARG A 6 -17.19 -11.92 9.43
CA ARG A 6 -16.36 -11.29 10.47
C ARG A 6 -15.17 -12.17 10.88
N GLU A 7 -15.37 -13.48 10.96
CA GLU A 7 -14.30 -14.42 11.26
C GLU A 7 -13.30 -14.58 10.11
N ALA A 8 -13.78 -14.53 8.86
CA ALA A 8 -12.94 -14.53 7.67
C ALA A 8 -12.08 -13.27 7.58
N GLN A 9 -12.65 -12.08 7.85
CA GLN A 9 -11.90 -10.84 7.96
C GLN A 9 -10.88 -10.85 9.13
N ARG A 10 -11.20 -11.54 10.21
CA ARG A 10 -10.28 -11.75 11.34
C ARG A 10 -9.08 -12.61 10.94
N ALA A 11 -9.31 -13.75 10.31
CA ALA A 11 -8.24 -14.66 9.87
C ALA A 11 -7.35 -14.01 8.79
N GLU A 12 -7.92 -13.20 7.90
CA GLU A 12 -7.16 -12.46 6.88
C GLU A 12 -6.30 -11.33 7.49
N ALA A 13 -6.83 -10.59 8.46
CA ALA A 13 -6.04 -9.58 9.17
C ALA A 13 -4.89 -10.19 10.00
N ASP A 14 -5.08 -11.40 10.51
CA ASP A 14 -4.06 -12.12 11.27
C ASP A 14 -3.02 -12.80 10.35
N SER A 15 -3.38 -13.14 9.10
CA SER A 15 -2.41 -13.67 8.11
C SER A 15 -1.47 -12.61 7.55
N TRP A 16 -1.85 -11.33 7.57
CA TRP A 16 -0.99 -10.22 7.14
C TRP A 16 0.11 -9.88 8.16
N THR A 17 -0.12 -10.12 9.45
CA THR A 17 0.94 -10.03 10.47
C THR A 17 1.98 -11.14 10.35
N ALA A 18 1.69 -12.22 9.63
CA ALA A 18 2.61 -13.34 9.40
C ALA A 18 3.54 -13.13 8.18
N TYR A 19 3.29 -12.15 7.32
CA TYR A 19 4.19 -11.77 6.23
C TYR A 19 5.34 -10.87 6.69
N ALA A 20 5.21 -10.26 7.86
CA ALA A 20 6.27 -9.50 8.49
C ALA A 20 7.31 -10.47 9.06
N SER A 21 8.51 -10.38 8.52
CA SER A 21 9.74 -10.92 9.10
C SER A 21 9.88 -12.45 9.17
N LYS A 22 10.11 -13.09 8.05
CA LYS A 22 11.16 -14.11 8.07
C LYS A 22 12.49 -13.36 8.09
N ALA A 23 13.03 -13.11 9.29
CA ALA A 23 14.36 -12.62 9.46
C ALA A 23 15.31 -13.58 8.71
N LYS A 24 15.81 -13.16 7.56
CA LYS A 24 16.86 -13.85 6.86
C LYS A 24 18.17 -13.53 7.56
N GLY A 25 18.83 -14.51 8.14
CA GLY A 25 20.22 -14.41 8.49
C GLY A 25 20.54 -14.40 9.99
N GLY A 26 21.71 -14.98 10.32
CA GLY A 26 22.40 -14.89 11.58
C GLY A 26 22.84 -13.45 11.93
N PRO A 27 23.68 -13.27 12.95
CA PRO A 27 24.18 -11.97 13.35
C PRO A 27 24.85 -11.30 12.14
N ALA A 28 24.35 -10.11 11.74
CA ALA A 28 25.00 -9.32 10.71
C ALA A 28 26.18 -8.61 11.35
N GLU A 29 27.38 -8.79 10.79
CA GLU A 29 28.50 -7.92 11.12
C GLU A 29 28.21 -6.55 10.51
N VAL A 30 27.99 -5.56 11.37
CA VAL A 30 27.96 -4.15 10.95
C VAL A 30 29.41 -3.74 10.75
N THR A 31 29.80 -3.57 9.51
CA THR A 31 31.12 -3.02 9.17
C THR A 31 31.17 -1.53 9.55
N ALA A 32 32.35 -1.04 9.91
CA ALA A 32 32.55 0.39 10.23
C ALA A 32 32.18 1.32 9.05
N ASP A 33 32.14 0.79 7.84
CA ASP A 33 31.83 1.51 6.59
C ASP A 33 30.33 1.50 6.24
N ASN A 34 29.45 1.07 7.17
CA ASN A 34 28.01 1.12 6.90
C ASN A 34 27.53 2.57 6.78
N GLY A 35 26.98 2.93 5.61
CA GLY A 35 26.57 4.29 5.32
C GLY A 35 25.50 4.86 6.27
N PHE A 36 24.66 4.02 6.86
CA PHE A 36 23.66 4.44 7.85
C PHE A 36 24.28 4.74 9.24
N ALA A 37 25.36 4.06 9.61
CA ALA A 37 26.09 4.37 10.85
C ALA A 37 26.69 5.77 10.78
N ALA A 38 27.21 6.17 9.62
CA ALA A 38 27.76 7.51 9.39
C ALA A 38 26.71 8.64 9.51
N LEU A 39 25.42 8.32 9.36
CA LEU A 39 24.32 9.29 9.50
C LEU A 39 23.91 9.54 10.98
N GLY A 40 24.55 8.89 11.95
CA GLY A 40 24.25 9.09 13.38
C GLY A 40 23.05 8.29 13.89
N LEU A 41 22.64 7.23 13.19
CA LEU A 41 21.57 6.34 13.64
C LEU A 41 22.05 5.40 14.76
N PRO A 42 21.18 5.02 15.72
CA PRO A 42 21.48 4.05 16.74
C PRO A 42 21.94 2.71 16.16
N THR A 43 22.95 2.09 16.77
CA THR A 43 23.53 0.79 16.35
C THR A 43 22.45 -0.27 16.12
N LEU A 44 21.43 -0.33 16.98
CA LEU A 44 20.33 -1.28 16.89
C LEU A 44 19.52 -1.18 15.57
N LEU A 45 19.33 0.04 15.08
CA LEU A 45 18.66 0.28 13.77
C LEU A 45 19.59 -0.08 12.61
N VAL A 46 20.88 0.28 12.72
CA VAL A 46 21.89 -0.05 11.69
C VAL A 46 22.05 -1.56 11.56
N GLU A 47 22.13 -2.30 12.67
CA GLU A 47 22.16 -3.77 12.68
C GLU A 47 20.90 -4.37 12.05
N ARG A 48 19.74 -3.79 12.32
CA ARG A 48 18.48 -4.27 11.73
C ARG A 48 18.48 -4.07 10.22
N LEU A 49 18.88 -2.92 9.72
CA LEU A 49 19.00 -2.63 8.29
C LEU A 49 19.98 -3.59 7.61
N ALA A 50 21.16 -3.82 8.22
CA ALA A 50 22.15 -4.74 7.70
C ALA A 50 21.62 -6.18 7.58
N ARG A 51 20.84 -6.66 8.55
CA ARG A 51 20.15 -7.97 8.50
C ARG A 51 19.13 -8.06 7.37
N ASP A 52 18.52 -6.95 7.02
CA ASP A 52 17.55 -6.88 5.90
C ASP A 52 18.27 -6.68 4.54
N GLY A 53 19.64 -6.64 4.54
CA GLY A 53 20.45 -6.45 3.35
C GLY A 53 20.54 -4.99 2.88
N ILE A 54 20.19 -4.04 3.75
CA ILE A 54 20.21 -2.60 3.47
C ILE A 54 21.44 -1.99 4.13
N ALA A 55 22.53 -1.86 3.38
CA ALA A 55 23.81 -1.36 3.89
C ALA A 55 24.05 0.12 3.55
N GLU A 56 23.60 0.56 2.39
CA GLU A 56 23.85 1.89 1.86
C GLU A 56 22.57 2.73 1.78
N PRO A 57 22.61 3.99 2.25
CA PRO A 57 21.47 4.89 2.14
C PRO A 57 21.30 5.39 0.69
N PHE A 58 20.06 5.46 0.26
CA PHE A 58 19.73 6.18 -0.96
C PHE A 58 20.01 7.69 -0.83
N PRO A 59 20.22 8.42 -1.94
CA PRO A 59 20.54 9.85 -1.90
C PRO A 59 19.58 10.69 -1.06
N ILE A 60 18.26 10.44 -1.13
CA ILE A 60 17.29 11.17 -0.32
C ILE A 60 17.44 10.87 1.17
N GLN A 61 17.80 9.64 1.54
CA GLN A 61 18.04 9.24 2.93
C GLN A 61 19.28 9.92 3.47
N ALA A 62 20.40 9.87 2.72
CA ALA A 62 21.64 10.51 3.10
C ALA A 62 21.49 12.04 3.29
N ALA A 63 20.66 12.67 2.43
CA ALA A 63 20.40 14.10 2.50
C ALA A 63 19.49 14.50 3.66
N THR A 64 18.39 13.76 3.90
CA THR A 64 17.33 14.22 4.82
C THR A 64 17.50 13.74 6.27
N ILE A 65 18.10 12.56 6.48
CA ILE A 65 18.21 11.96 7.82
C ILE A 65 18.96 12.86 8.82
N PRO A 66 20.09 13.50 8.50
CA PRO A 66 20.82 14.35 9.45
C PRO A 66 19.98 15.53 9.95
N ASP A 67 19.29 16.25 9.04
CA ASP A 67 18.44 17.37 9.41
C ASP A 67 17.21 16.94 10.20
N ALA A 68 16.60 15.81 9.83
CA ALA A 68 15.48 15.25 10.56
C ALA A 68 15.86 14.77 11.97
N LEU A 69 17.07 14.20 12.17
CA LEU A 69 17.62 13.85 13.48
C LEU A 69 17.87 15.09 14.33
N ALA A 70 18.34 16.18 13.71
CA ALA A 70 18.53 17.47 14.38
C ALA A 70 17.23 18.16 14.79
N GLY A 71 16.06 17.61 14.41
CA GLY A 71 14.76 18.16 14.77
C GLY A 71 14.26 19.26 13.85
N ARG A 72 14.92 19.50 12.72
CA ARG A 72 14.51 20.50 11.74
C ARG A 72 13.30 20.00 10.94
N ASP A 73 12.47 20.92 10.49
CA ASP A 73 11.47 20.61 9.48
C ASP A 73 12.15 20.30 8.15
N VAL A 74 11.69 19.24 7.48
CA VAL A 74 12.30 18.77 6.22
C VAL A 74 11.26 18.67 5.13
N LEU A 75 11.59 19.27 3.98
CA LEU A 75 10.86 19.11 2.73
C LEU A 75 11.67 18.25 1.78
N GLY A 76 11.29 16.97 1.68
CA GLY A 76 11.97 15.98 0.85
C GLY A 76 11.27 15.82 -0.51
N ARG A 77 11.94 16.19 -1.60
CA ARG A 77 11.45 15.93 -2.96
C ARG A 77 12.11 14.68 -3.51
N GLY A 78 11.27 13.70 -3.84
CA GLY A 78 11.76 12.45 -4.40
C GLY A 78 10.63 11.61 -4.96
N ARG A 79 10.94 10.86 -6.03
CA ARG A 79 9.98 9.96 -6.68
C ARG A 79 9.54 8.80 -5.77
N THR A 80 8.45 8.15 -6.12
CA THR A 80 8.08 6.87 -5.52
C THR A 80 9.21 5.85 -5.80
N GLY A 81 9.66 5.15 -4.75
CA GLY A 81 10.79 4.21 -4.86
C GLY A 81 12.17 4.81 -4.58
N SER A 82 12.28 6.12 -4.29
CA SER A 82 13.55 6.76 -3.91
C SER A 82 14.00 6.47 -2.47
N GLY A 83 13.25 5.66 -1.70
CA GLY A 83 13.59 5.32 -0.32
C GLY A 83 13.04 6.27 0.75
N LYS A 84 12.05 7.11 0.42
CA LYS A 84 11.45 8.10 1.36
C LYS A 84 11.00 7.51 2.68
N THR A 85 10.44 6.30 2.67
CA THR A 85 9.93 5.65 3.89
C THR A 85 11.00 5.52 4.98
N LEU A 86 12.21 5.11 4.62
CA LEU A 86 13.32 5.06 5.56
C LEU A 86 13.89 6.44 5.85
N ALA A 87 13.82 7.38 4.90
CA ALA A 87 14.29 8.75 5.07
C ALA A 87 13.56 9.48 6.21
N PHE A 88 12.24 9.28 6.34
CA PHE A 88 11.47 9.82 7.47
C PHE A 88 11.35 8.85 8.65
N GLY A 89 11.29 7.54 8.40
CA GLY A 89 11.03 6.54 9.43
C GLY A 89 12.20 6.38 10.42
N LEU A 90 13.43 6.32 9.91
CA LEU A 90 14.62 6.13 10.74
C LEU A 90 14.85 7.27 11.75
N PRO A 91 14.84 8.56 11.34
CA PRO A 91 14.98 9.66 12.30
C PRO A 91 13.80 9.74 13.27
N THR A 92 12.57 9.47 12.81
CA THR A 92 11.39 9.46 13.67
C THR A 92 11.50 8.39 14.76
N ILE A 93 11.84 7.14 14.40
CA ILE A 93 12.01 6.03 15.34
C ILE A 93 13.15 6.35 16.33
N THR A 94 14.26 6.90 15.84
CA THR A 94 15.39 7.32 16.68
C THR A 94 14.97 8.34 17.72
N ARG A 95 14.26 9.37 17.34
CA ARG A 95 13.80 10.45 18.24
C ARG A 95 12.74 9.97 19.23
N LEU A 96 11.86 9.06 18.84
CA LEU A 96 10.88 8.45 19.74
C LEU A 96 11.52 7.51 20.77
N GLY A 97 12.75 7.05 20.54
CA GLY A 97 13.51 6.16 21.41
C GLY A 97 14.05 6.81 22.69
N ASP A 98 13.55 7.97 23.08
CA ASP A 98 13.96 8.77 24.25
C ASP A 98 13.50 8.20 25.61
N GLY A 99 12.79 7.09 25.62
CA GLY A 99 12.28 6.45 26.84
C GLY A 99 10.97 7.05 27.38
N THR A 100 10.37 8.02 26.71
CA THR A 100 9.07 8.59 27.09
C THR A 100 7.99 7.52 27.07
N LYS A 101 7.15 7.48 28.12
CA LYS A 101 6.09 6.50 28.25
C LYS A 101 4.91 6.81 27.32
N ARG A 102 4.41 5.78 26.68
CA ARG A 102 3.18 5.86 25.87
C ARG A 102 1.96 6.21 26.70
N GLU A 103 1.10 7.05 26.13
CA GLU A 103 -0.19 7.38 26.69
C GLU A 103 -1.32 6.70 25.90
N SER A 104 -2.41 6.34 26.58
CA SER A 104 -3.61 5.80 25.95
C SER A 104 -4.20 6.83 24.99
N LYS A 105 -4.50 6.40 23.75
CA LYS A 105 -5.13 7.21 22.68
C LYS A 105 -4.30 8.42 22.21
N ARG A 106 -3.05 8.58 22.64
CA ARG A 106 -2.18 9.73 22.33
C ARG A 106 -0.89 9.25 21.66
N PRO A 107 -0.86 9.15 20.33
CA PRO A 107 0.38 8.86 19.62
C PRO A 107 1.37 10.04 19.75
N ARG A 108 2.66 9.72 19.71
CA ARG A 108 3.75 10.71 19.72
C ARG A 108 4.22 11.09 18.32
N ALA A 109 4.06 10.21 17.34
CA ALA A 109 4.31 10.52 15.95
C ALA A 109 3.17 10.06 15.05
N LEU A 110 2.97 10.80 13.96
CA LEU A 110 1.92 10.56 12.96
C LEU A 110 2.53 10.53 11.56
N VAL A 111 2.23 9.50 10.79
CA VAL A 111 2.48 9.42 9.35
C VAL A 111 1.15 9.44 8.62
N LEU A 112 0.91 10.46 7.80
CA LEU A 112 -0.24 10.55 6.90
C LEU A 112 0.14 10.13 5.50
N VAL A 113 -0.70 9.29 4.91
CA VAL A 113 -0.52 8.78 3.55
C VAL A 113 -1.86 8.71 2.81
N PRO A 114 -1.89 8.89 1.48
CA PRO A 114 -3.13 9.01 0.69
C PRO A 114 -3.97 7.74 0.67
N THR A 115 -3.35 6.58 0.65
CA THR A 115 -4.05 5.32 0.41
C THR A 115 -3.75 4.29 1.49
N ARG A 116 -4.69 3.37 1.67
CA ARG A 116 -4.54 2.24 2.59
C ARG A 116 -3.38 1.34 2.20
N GLU A 117 -3.19 1.12 0.92
CA GLU A 117 -2.13 0.29 0.38
C GLU A 117 -0.75 0.87 0.74
N LEU A 118 -0.57 2.18 0.56
CA LEU A 118 0.65 2.86 0.98
C LEU A 118 0.81 2.84 2.50
N ALA A 119 -0.28 3.04 3.26
CA ALA A 119 -0.26 2.95 4.71
C ALA A 119 0.22 1.57 5.20
N MET A 120 -0.21 0.50 4.55
CA MET A 120 0.24 -0.86 4.85
C MET A 120 1.73 -1.03 4.54
N GLN A 121 2.19 -0.55 3.40
CA GLN A 121 3.61 -0.63 3.01
C GLN A 121 4.52 0.14 3.97
N VAL A 122 4.12 1.38 4.33
CA VAL A 122 4.85 2.17 5.33
C VAL A 122 4.88 1.45 6.67
N SER A 123 3.73 0.92 7.12
CA SER A 123 3.63 0.14 8.35
C SER A 123 4.55 -1.08 8.32
N ASP A 124 4.51 -1.88 7.25
CA ASP A 124 5.30 -3.10 7.10
C ASP A 124 6.81 -2.79 7.03
N ALA A 125 7.19 -1.71 6.34
CA ALA A 125 8.59 -1.29 6.24
C ALA A 125 9.16 -0.80 7.59
N LEU A 126 8.33 -0.12 8.40
CA LEU A 126 8.76 0.42 9.69
C LEU A 126 8.61 -0.57 10.86
N GLU A 127 7.74 -1.58 10.75
CA GLU A 127 7.47 -2.55 11.82
C GLU A 127 8.74 -3.19 12.41
N PRO A 128 9.68 -3.72 11.59
CA PRO A 128 10.90 -4.33 12.11
C PRO A 128 11.79 -3.35 12.91
N LEU A 129 11.84 -2.10 12.45
CA LEU A 129 12.62 -1.01 13.05
C LEU A 129 11.99 -0.53 14.36
N VAL A 130 10.67 -0.33 14.36
CA VAL A 130 9.87 0.00 15.55
C VAL A 130 10.00 -1.09 16.62
N HIS A 131 9.95 -2.36 16.20
CA HIS A 131 10.04 -3.51 17.10
C HIS A 131 11.40 -3.58 17.82
N VAL A 132 12.51 -3.47 17.09
CA VAL A 132 13.85 -3.52 17.71
C VAL A 132 14.09 -2.32 18.63
N SER A 133 13.46 -1.18 18.37
CA SER A 133 13.52 0.02 19.22
C SER A 133 12.59 -0.03 20.44
N GLY A 134 11.84 -1.13 20.66
CA GLY A 134 10.91 -1.27 21.78
C GLY A 134 9.67 -0.37 21.72
N LEU A 135 9.45 0.25 20.58
CA LEU A 135 8.31 1.12 20.31
C LEU A 135 7.09 0.31 19.84
N ARG A 136 5.95 0.95 19.80
CA ARG A 136 4.71 0.38 19.23
C ARG A 136 4.16 1.29 18.14
N HIS A 137 3.81 0.68 17.02
CA HIS A 137 3.10 1.38 15.96
C HIS A 137 1.71 0.79 15.71
N LYS A 138 0.87 1.57 15.04
CA LYS A 138 -0.43 1.10 14.57
C LYS A 138 -0.81 1.76 13.25
N LEU A 139 -1.36 0.94 12.37
CA LEU A 139 -2.00 1.39 11.14
C LEU A 139 -3.49 1.63 11.40
N VAL A 140 -4.00 2.80 10.97
CA VAL A 140 -5.44 3.12 10.90
C VAL A 140 -5.80 3.57 9.49
N ALA A 141 -6.72 2.85 8.87
CA ALA A 141 -7.15 3.11 7.50
C ALA A 141 -8.59 2.63 7.27
N GLY A 142 -9.24 3.19 6.26
CA GLY A 142 -10.56 2.77 5.82
C GLY A 142 -10.61 1.29 5.43
N GLY A 143 -11.76 0.64 5.62
CA GLY A 143 -11.95 -0.78 5.27
C GLY A 143 -11.32 -1.79 6.21
N LEU A 144 -10.64 -1.35 7.29
CA LEU A 144 -10.20 -2.20 8.40
C LEU A 144 -11.19 -2.11 9.58
N SER A 145 -11.19 -3.14 10.45
CA SER A 145 -12.08 -3.20 11.61
C SER A 145 -11.86 -2.02 12.56
N TYR A 146 -12.92 -1.28 12.90
CA TYR A 146 -12.90 -0.18 13.87
C TYR A 146 -12.44 -0.66 15.25
N ASP A 147 -13.04 -1.73 15.76
CA ASP A 147 -12.79 -2.22 17.11
C ASP A 147 -11.31 -2.52 17.34
N LYS A 148 -10.68 -3.22 16.39
CA LYS A 148 -9.23 -3.52 16.45
C LYS A 148 -8.35 -2.26 16.43
N GLN A 149 -8.78 -1.21 15.72
CA GLN A 149 -8.04 0.05 15.67
C GLN A 149 -8.21 0.82 16.99
N ILE A 150 -9.43 0.92 17.49
CA ILE A 150 -9.75 1.60 18.76
C ILE A 150 -9.08 0.90 19.94
N ASP A 151 -9.13 -0.43 20.00
CA ASP A 151 -8.48 -1.22 21.06
C ASP A 151 -6.96 -1.04 21.10
N ALA A 152 -6.34 -0.94 19.92
CA ALA A 152 -4.90 -0.71 19.83
C ALA A 152 -4.52 0.72 20.27
N LEU A 153 -5.29 1.72 19.86
CA LEU A 153 -5.10 3.12 20.29
C LEU A 153 -5.29 3.26 21.81
N ALA A 154 -6.29 2.59 22.38
CA ALA A 154 -6.54 2.59 23.82
C ALA A 154 -5.37 2.01 24.65
N LYS A 155 -4.59 1.07 24.07
CA LYS A 155 -3.40 0.48 24.71
C LYS A 155 -2.16 1.38 24.66
N GLY A 156 -2.24 2.50 23.96
CA GLY A 156 -1.13 3.42 23.70
C GLY A 156 -0.16 2.91 22.63
N ILE A 157 0.18 3.79 21.72
CA ILE A 157 1.11 3.59 20.62
C ILE A 157 2.06 4.79 20.51
N ASP A 158 3.25 4.57 20.00
CA ASP A 158 4.22 5.65 19.78
C ASP A 158 4.05 6.26 18.38
N LEU A 159 3.93 5.42 17.36
CA LEU A 159 3.83 5.81 15.95
C LEU A 159 2.50 5.40 15.34
N LEU A 160 1.74 6.36 14.83
CA LEU A 160 0.49 6.14 14.10
C LEU A 160 0.71 6.32 12.60
N VAL A 161 0.39 5.30 11.80
CA VAL A 161 0.32 5.42 10.34
C VAL A 161 -1.15 5.49 9.94
N ALA A 162 -1.55 6.52 9.21
CA ALA A 162 -2.97 6.78 8.97
C ALA A 162 -3.30 7.25 7.56
N THR A 163 -4.51 6.94 7.10
CA THR A 163 -5.15 7.66 5.98
C THR A 163 -6.04 8.77 6.53
N PRO A 164 -6.08 9.97 5.87
CA PRO A 164 -6.75 11.15 6.44
C PRO A 164 -8.18 10.89 6.89
N GLY A 165 -9.08 10.45 6.01
CA GLY A 165 -10.49 10.29 6.34
C GLY A 165 -10.78 9.32 7.50
N ARG A 166 -9.99 8.21 7.66
CA ARG A 166 -10.16 7.32 8.81
C ARG A 166 -9.64 7.94 10.10
N LEU A 167 -8.57 8.74 10.02
CA LEU A 167 -8.05 9.40 11.20
C LEU A 167 -9.03 10.44 11.74
N VAL A 168 -9.61 11.29 10.87
CA VAL A 168 -10.66 12.26 11.24
C VAL A 168 -11.84 11.54 11.91
N ASP A 169 -12.36 10.47 11.33
CA ASP A 169 -13.46 9.71 11.92
C ASP A 169 -13.11 9.10 13.30
N LEU A 170 -11.87 8.70 13.55
CA LEU A 170 -11.43 8.25 14.88
C LEU A 170 -11.23 9.40 15.87
N MET A 171 -10.82 10.59 15.40
CA MET A 171 -10.75 11.81 16.21
C MET A 171 -12.16 12.25 16.64
N ASP A 172 -13.12 12.31 15.73
CA ASP A 172 -14.51 12.67 16.00
C ASP A 172 -15.17 11.74 17.03
N ARG A 173 -14.78 10.48 17.03
CA ARG A 173 -15.22 9.48 18.03
C ARG A 173 -14.48 9.54 19.36
N GLY A 174 -13.51 10.43 19.53
CA GLY A 174 -12.66 10.49 20.73
C GLY A 174 -11.82 9.20 20.94
N ALA A 175 -11.56 8.46 19.88
CA ALA A 175 -10.74 7.24 19.92
C ALA A 175 -9.24 7.54 19.81
N VAL A 176 -8.87 8.74 19.34
CA VAL A 176 -7.51 9.24 19.27
C VAL A 176 -7.48 10.74 19.51
N HIS A 177 -6.44 11.23 20.17
CA HIS A 177 -6.14 12.64 20.41
C HIS A 177 -4.73 12.92 19.92
N LEU A 178 -4.52 14.02 19.22
CA LEU A 178 -3.24 14.37 18.59
C LEU A 178 -2.44 15.39 19.39
N ASP A 179 -2.88 15.74 20.58
CA ASP A 179 -2.32 16.74 21.50
C ASP A 179 -0.92 16.37 22.06
N LYS A 180 -0.42 15.18 21.77
CA LYS A 180 0.93 14.69 22.13
C LYS A 180 1.80 14.35 20.93
N VAL A 181 1.37 14.69 19.73
CA VAL A 181 2.16 14.46 18.52
C VAL A 181 3.32 15.42 18.45
N GLU A 182 4.54 14.89 18.52
CA GLU A 182 5.81 15.61 18.47
C GLU A 182 6.37 15.67 17.04
N ILE A 183 6.09 14.64 16.22
CA ILE A 183 6.60 14.50 14.86
C ILE A 183 5.46 14.14 13.91
N THR A 184 5.27 14.93 12.87
CA THR A 184 4.26 14.67 11.83
C THR A 184 4.92 14.51 10.48
N ILE A 185 4.58 13.43 9.80
CA ILE A 185 5.06 13.11 8.46
C ILE A 185 3.87 13.14 7.49
N LEU A 186 4.01 13.86 6.39
CA LEU A 186 3.11 13.82 5.23
C LEU A 186 3.87 13.15 4.07
N ASP A 187 3.51 11.92 3.72
CA ASP A 187 4.10 11.23 2.56
C ASP A 187 3.11 11.22 1.39
N GLU A 188 3.60 11.49 0.19
CA GLU A 188 2.80 11.75 -1.01
C GLU A 188 1.74 12.86 -0.77
N ALA A 189 2.18 14.01 -0.23
CA ALA A 189 1.28 15.13 0.11
C ALA A 189 0.56 15.71 -1.11
N ASP A 190 1.24 15.82 -2.25
CA ASP A 190 0.65 16.20 -3.55
C ASP A 190 -0.49 15.26 -3.94
N HIS A 191 -0.30 14.00 -3.71
CA HIS A 191 -1.30 13.00 -4.01
C HIS A 191 -2.52 13.09 -3.06
N MET A 192 -2.32 13.36 -1.77
CA MET A 192 -3.43 13.62 -0.84
C MET A 192 -4.23 14.85 -1.27
N ALA A 193 -3.55 15.91 -1.71
CA ALA A 193 -4.20 17.11 -2.23
C ALA A 193 -5.00 16.84 -3.52
N ASP A 194 -4.43 16.10 -4.47
CA ASP A 194 -5.11 15.69 -5.72
C ASP A 194 -6.35 14.82 -5.48
N MET A 195 -6.36 14.03 -4.40
CA MET A 195 -7.51 13.22 -4.00
C MET A 195 -8.59 14.01 -3.25
N GLY A 196 -8.34 15.29 -2.96
CA GLY A 196 -9.26 16.18 -2.28
C GLY A 196 -9.21 16.10 -0.75
N PHE A 197 -8.15 15.54 -0.17
CA PHE A 197 -7.98 15.40 1.29
C PHE A 197 -7.41 16.66 1.97
N VAL A 198 -7.44 17.82 1.30
CA VAL A 198 -6.88 19.06 1.87
C VAL A 198 -7.60 19.46 3.16
N GLU A 199 -8.93 19.33 3.22
CA GLU A 199 -9.73 19.68 4.40
C GLU A 199 -9.42 18.73 5.57
N GLU A 200 -9.34 17.44 5.34
CA GLU A 200 -9.00 16.44 6.36
C GLU A 200 -7.56 16.65 6.86
N MET A 201 -6.60 16.88 5.95
CA MET A 201 -5.22 17.18 6.34
C MET A 201 -5.14 18.43 7.22
N THR A 202 -5.86 19.49 6.85
CA THR A 202 -5.94 20.72 7.63
C THR A 202 -6.54 20.47 9.00
N SER A 203 -7.67 19.76 9.09
CA SER A 203 -8.31 19.40 10.35
C SER A 203 -7.38 18.58 11.28
N ILE A 204 -6.60 17.65 10.70
CA ILE A 204 -5.63 16.84 11.45
C ILE A 204 -4.47 17.71 11.94
N LEU A 205 -3.90 18.54 11.07
CA LEU A 205 -2.75 19.39 11.42
C LEU A 205 -3.10 20.47 12.43
N ASP A 206 -4.31 21.05 12.36
CA ASP A 206 -4.82 22.03 13.33
C ASP A 206 -5.05 21.41 14.73
N ALA A 207 -5.21 20.07 14.83
CA ALA A 207 -5.34 19.36 16.10
C ALA A 207 -3.99 18.97 16.74
N ILE A 208 -2.88 19.20 16.05
CA ILE A 208 -1.52 18.89 16.51
C ILE A 208 -0.89 20.17 17.11
N PRO A 209 -0.19 20.07 18.25
CA PRO A 209 0.46 21.23 18.87
C PRO A 209 1.44 21.92 17.92
N GLU A 210 1.54 23.24 18.04
CA GLU A 210 2.57 24.03 17.38
C GLU A 210 3.96 23.66 17.92
N GLY A 211 5.01 23.88 17.11
CA GLY A 211 6.40 23.62 17.49
C GLY A 211 6.85 22.17 17.41
N GLY A 212 5.96 21.22 17.05
CA GLY A 212 6.37 19.87 16.69
C GLY A 212 7.07 19.84 15.33
N GLN A 213 7.95 18.85 15.12
CA GLN A 213 8.65 18.66 13.85
C GLN A 213 7.68 18.25 12.73
N ARG A 214 7.89 18.80 11.53
CA ARG A 214 7.14 18.46 10.31
C ARG A 214 8.09 17.93 9.24
N LEU A 215 7.79 16.74 8.71
CA LEU A 215 8.52 16.13 7.60
C LEU A 215 7.53 15.93 6.45
N LEU A 216 7.73 16.62 5.35
CA LEU A 216 6.86 16.54 4.19
C LEU A 216 7.63 15.93 3.02
N PHE A 217 7.11 14.81 2.49
CA PHE A 217 7.67 14.12 1.34
C PHE A 217 6.67 14.12 0.18
N SER A 218 7.11 14.61 -0.97
CA SER A 218 6.27 14.77 -2.14
C SER A 218 7.09 14.59 -3.42
N ALA A 219 6.47 14.19 -4.50
CA ALA A 219 7.10 14.22 -5.82
C ALA A 219 7.03 15.61 -6.43
N THR A 220 5.97 16.35 -6.17
CA THR A 220 5.76 17.72 -6.68
C THR A 220 5.40 18.67 -5.53
N LEU A 221 5.77 19.94 -5.71
CA LEU A 221 5.27 21.04 -4.92
C LEU A 221 4.29 21.81 -5.80
N ASP A 222 3.02 21.66 -5.53
CA ASP A 222 1.97 22.42 -6.20
C ASP A 222 1.21 23.27 -5.20
N ARG A 223 0.28 24.11 -5.71
CA ARG A 223 -0.45 25.09 -4.88
C ARG A 223 -1.11 24.49 -3.63
N GLY A 224 -1.52 23.23 -3.67
CA GLY A 224 -2.12 22.56 -2.51
C GLY A 224 -1.09 22.20 -1.44
N VAL A 225 0.10 21.78 -1.86
CA VAL A 225 1.22 21.44 -0.97
C VAL A 225 1.87 22.70 -0.44
N ASP A 226 2.08 23.73 -1.28
CA ASP A 226 2.66 25.02 -0.88
C ASP A 226 1.91 25.63 0.29
N THR A 227 0.56 25.62 0.25
CA THR A 227 -0.28 26.14 1.34
C THR A 227 -0.05 25.38 2.66
N LEU A 228 0.15 24.07 2.61
CA LEU A 228 0.47 23.26 3.81
C LEU A 228 1.86 23.58 4.34
N VAL A 229 2.85 23.73 3.45
CA VAL A 229 4.21 24.11 3.83
C VAL A 229 4.21 25.48 4.51
N GLU A 230 3.60 26.51 3.89
CA GLU A 230 3.54 27.86 4.42
C GLU A 230 2.82 27.95 5.77
N LYS A 231 1.76 27.18 5.96
CA LYS A 231 0.95 27.23 7.18
C LYS A 231 1.55 26.45 8.35
N TYR A 232 2.15 25.28 8.09
CA TYR A 232 2.47 24.34 9.15
C TYR A 232 3.97 24.06 9.35
N MET A 233 4.85 24.44 8.40
CA MET A 233 6.27 24.21 8.53
C MET A 233 7.03 25.48 8.92
N THR A 234 8.08 25.31 9.73
CA THR A 234 8.93 26.42 10.20
C THR A 234 10.31 26.29 9.61
N ASP A 235 10.71 27.20 8.73
CA ASP A 235 12.02 27.26 8.08
C ASP A 235 12.49 25.87 7.59
N PRO A 236 11.70 25.17 6.73
CA PRO A 236 11.99 23.81 6.33
C PRO A 236 13.25 23.73 5.47
N VAL A 237 14.09 22.73 5.75
CA VAL A 237 15.23 22.39 4.88
C VAL A 237 14.71 21.60 3.69
N THR A 238 14.95 22.12 2.48
CA THR A 238 14.53 21.46 1.26
C THR A 238 15.65 20.60 0.71
N HIS A 239 15.37 19.31 0.54
CA HIS A 239 16.24 18.36 -0.16
C HIS A 239 15.53 17.83 -1.41
N SER A 240 16.21 17.88 -2.54
CA SER A 240 15.75 17.31 -3.81
C SER A 240 16.83 16.40 -4.38
N THR A 241 16.47 15.16 -4.62
CA THR A 241 17.38 14.16 -5.20
C THR A 241 16.98 13.77 -6.62
N ASP A 242 15.92 14.38 -7.12
CA ASP A 242 15.43 14.12 -8.46
C ASP A 242 15.87 15.24 -9.41
N ASP A 243 16.80 14.91 -10.29
CA ASP A 243 16.70 15.44 -11.63
C ASP A 243 15.50 14.74 -12.28
N ALA A 244 14.35 15.42 -12.32
CA ALA A 244 13.17 14.94 -13.04
C ALA A 244 13.51 14.58 -14.49
N GLN A 245 14.54 15.22 -15.07
CA GLN A 245 15.11 14.93 -16.38
C GLN A 245 15.90 13.62 -16.41
N ALA A 246 16.67 13.27 -15.38
CA ALA A 246 17.46 12.03 -15.36
C ALA A 246 16.58 10.77 -15.37
N ALA A 247 15.36 10.84 -14.81
CA ALA A 247 14.42 9.73 -14.82
C ALA A 247 13.79 9.46 -16.18
N VAL A 248 13.56 10.51 -16.93
CA VAL A 248 12.99 10.41 -18.28
C VAL A 248 14.00 9.78 -19.24
N THR A 249 15.29 9.97 -19.01
CA THR A 249 16.36 9.44 -19.90
C THR A 249 16.61 7.94 -19.77
N THR A 250 16.18 7.30 -18.69
CA THR A 250 16.31 5.83 -18.50
C THR A 250 15.12 5.04 -19.04
N MET A 251 14.05 5.71 -19.45
CA MET A 251 12.84 5.09 -20.00
C MET A 251 12.75 5.28 -21.50
N SER A 252 12.24 4.28 -22.21
CA SER A 252 11.79 4.45 -23.58
C SER A 252 10.33 4.95 -23.59
N HIS A 253 10.07 6.05 -24.29
CA HIS A 253 8.74 6.63 -24.40
C HIS A 253 8.20 6.46 -25.81
N HIS A 254 6.97 5.95 -25.93
CA HIS A 254 6.29 5.74 -27.21
C HIS A 254 4.88 6.33 -27.15
N VAL A 255 4.50 7.10 -28.14
CA VAL A 255 3.12 7.57 -28.30
C VAL A 255 2.56 7.04 -29.62
N LEU A 256 1.61 6.15 -29.52
CA LEU A 256 1.03 5.46 -30.66
C LEU A 256 -0.35 6.07 -30.98
N LEU A 257 -0.48 6.68 -32.16
CA LEU A 257 -1.75 7.19 -32.66
C LEU A 257 -2.48 6.07 -33.37
N ILE A 258 -3.64 5.72 -32.84
CA ILE A 258 -4.44 4.58 -33.31
C ILE A 258 -5.85 5.00 -33.70
N ASP A 259 -6.40 4.35 -34.71
CA ASP A 259 -7.82 4.51 -35.05
C ASP A 259 -8.70 3.80 -33.98
N PRO A 260 -9.89 4.33 -33.64
CA PRO A 260 -10.72 3.77 -32.57
C PRO A 260 -11.01 2.27 -32.72
N GLN A 261 -11.17 1.79 -33.93
CA GLN A 261 -11.43 0.38 -34.26
C GLN A 261 -10.22 -0.54 -33.94
N ASP A 262 -9.00 -0.02 -34.02
CA ASP A 262 -7.76 -0.77 -33.81
C ASP A 262 -7.33 -0.79 -32.35
N LYS A 263 -7.96 0.05 -31.50
CA LYS A 263 -7.56 0.24 -30.09
C LYS A 263 -7.44 -1.08 -29.33
N LYS A 264 -8.41 -1.99 -29.46
CA LYS A 264 -8.40 -3.28 -28.75
C LYS A 264 -7.24 -4.18 -29.22
N ALA A 265 -7.00 -4.21 -30.53
CA ALA A 265 -5.93 -5.04 -31.11
C ALA A 265 -4.55 -4.54 -30.66
N VAL A 266 -4.27 -3.24 -30.86
CA VAL A 266 -2.98 -2.65 -30.46
C VAL A 266 -2.78 -2.74 -28.95
N THR A 267 -3.84 -2.50 -28.11
CA THR A 267 -3.73 -2.68 -26.65
C THR A 267 -3.29 -4.09 -26.29
N SER A 268 -3.87 -5.12 -26.93
CA SER A 268 -3.51 -6.51 -26.63
C SER A 268 -2.12 -6.89 -27.13
N GLU A 269 -1.68 -6.37 -28.28
CA GLU A 269 -0.33 -6.58 -28.80
C GLU A 269 0.73 -5.96 -27.89
N VAL A 270 0.54 -4.69 -27.46
CA VAL A 270 1.46 -4.02 -26.54
C VAL A 270 1.51 -4.69 -25.18
N ALA A 271 0.35 -5.14 -24.65
CA ALA A 271 0.26 -5.79 -23.36
C ALA A 271 0.75 -7.26 -23.37
N ASN A 272 0.81 -7.91 -24.53
CA ASN A 272 1.28 -9.27 -24.69
C ASN A 272 2.81 -9.32 -24.79
N ARG A 273 3.47 -9.24 -23.66
CA ARG A 273 4.95 -9.27 -23.56
C ARG A 273 5.41 -10.10 -22.37
N GLN A 274 6.71 -10.34 -22.29
CA GLN A 274 7.32 -10.92 -21.10
C GLN A 274 7.49 -9.86 -20.00
N GLY A 275 7.28 -10.27 -18.77
CA GLY A 275 7.40 -9.42 -17.58
C GLY A 275 6.13 -8.65 -17.21
N PRO A 276 6.12 -8.04 -16.01
CA PRO A 276 4.95 -7.36 -15.48
C PRO A 276 4.64 -6.07 -16.24
N THR A 277 3.35 -5.89 -16.53
CA THR A 277 2.82 -4.73 -17.25
C THR A 277 1.69 -4.09 -16.44
N ILE A 278 1.74 -2.77 -16.25
CA ILE A 278 0.62 -2.00 -15.71
C ILE A 278 -0.07 -1.24 -16.85
N VAL A 279 -1.38 -1.41 -16.94
CA VAL A 279 -2.23 -0.74 -17.93
C VAL A 279 -3.10 0.28 -17.21
N PHE A 280 -2.98 1.56 -17.58
CA PHE A 280 -3.80 2.62 -17.02
C PHE A 280 -5.06 2.88 -17.85
N ALA A 281 -6.21 2.86 -17.17
CA ALA A 281 -7.51 3.21 -17.72
C ALA A 281 -8.19 4.28 -16.87
N ARG A 282 -9.00 5.13 -17.50
CA ARG A 282 -9.61 6.31 -16.87
C ARG A 282 -10.69 5.97 -15.85
N THR A 283 -11.43 4.88 -16.02
CA THR A 283 -12.61 4.55 -15.19
C THR A 283 -12.57 3.11 -14.69
N GLN A 284 -13.26 2.85 -13.57
CA GLN A 284 -13.38 1.51 -12.98
C GLN A 284 -14.00 0.51 -14.00
N LEU A 285 -15.11 0.87 -14.62
CA LEU A 285 -15.73 0.04 -15.67
C LEU A 285 -14.81 -0.15 -16.88
N GLY A 286 -13.97 0.85 -17.18
CA GLY A 286 -12.95 0.76 -18.21
C GLY A 286 -11.88 -0.29 -17.87
N THR A 287 -11.43 -0.37 -16.62
CA THR A 287 -10.45 -1.38 -16.20
C THR A 287 -11.00 -2.79 -16.34
N ASP A 288 -12.24 -3.03 -15.89
CA ASP A 288 -12.88 -4.34 -16.01
C ASP A 288 -13.07 -4.76 -17.47
N ARG A 289 -13.52 -3.80 -18.29
CA ARG A 289 -13.71 -4.04 -19.72
C ARG A 289 -12.40 -4.38 -20.41
N ILE A 290 -11.33 -3.59 -20.19
CA ILE A 290 -10.03 -3.81 -20.84
C ILE A 290 -9.41 -5.12 -20.37
N ALA A 291 -9.45 -5.42 -19.06
CA ALA A 291 -8.94 -6.68 -18.54
C ALA A 291 -9.66 -7.90 -19.15
N ARG A 292 -10.97 -7.82 -19.34
CA ARG A 292 -11.75 -8.85 -20.03
C ARG A 292 -11.38 -8.96 -21.52
N GLU A 293 -11.31 -7.83 -22.25
CA GLU A 293 -10.93 -7.78 -23.66
C GLU A 293 -9.52 -8.36 -23.89
N LEU A 294 -8.59 -8.15 -22.96
CA LEU A 294 -7.26 -8.76 -22.99
C LEU A 294 -7.33 -10.28 -22.82
N ARG A 295 -8.11 -10.78 -21.86
CA ARG A 295 -8.30 -12.23 -21.66
C ARG A 295 -9.00 -12.89 -22.85
N GLU A 296 -9.97 -12.24 -23.46
CA GLU A 296 -10.63 -12.72 -24.69
C GLU A 296 -9.65 -12.90 -25.86
N ARG A 297 -8.51 -12.18 -25.84
CA ARG A 297 -7.44 -12.27 -26.83
C ARG A 297 -6.24 -13.12 -26.41
N GLY A 298 -6.31 -13.75 -25.23
CA GLY A 298 -5.26 -14.63 -24.73
C GLY A 298 -4.18 -13.96 -23.91
N VAL A 299 -4.42 -12.72 -23.44
CA VAL A 299 -3.52 -12.02 -22.52
C VAL A 299 -4.08 -12.07 -21.11
N LEU A 300 -3.38 -12.73 -20.17
CA LEU A 300 -3.84 -12.88 -18.80
C LEU A 300 -3.74 -11.56 -18.04
N ALA A 301 -4.89 -10.95 -17.77
CA ALA A 301 -5.01 -9.64 -17.15
C ALA A 301 -6.07 -9.61 -16.05
N ALA A 302 -5.81 -8.87 -14.97
CA ALA A 302 -6.78 -8.58 -13.93
C ALA A 302 -7.01 -7.08 -13.77
N SER A 303 -8.22 -6.69 -13.37
CA SER A 303 -8.56 -5.30 -13.05
C SER A 303 -8.26 -4.97 -11.59
N LEU A 304 -7.86 -3.71 -11.34
CA LEU A 304 -7.64 -3.15 -10.02
C LEU A 304 -8.24 -1.75 -9.92
N HIS A 305 -9.28 -1.60 -9.10
CA HIS A 305 -9.98 -0.32 -8.91
C HIS A 305 -10.71 -0.25 -7.58
N GLY A 306 -11.19 0.94 -7.20
CA GLY A 306 -11.85 1.19 -5.91
C GLY A 306 -13.16 0.45 -5.68
N GLY A 307 -13.82 -0.04 -6.73
CA GLY A 307 -15.06 -0.83 -6.64
C GLY A 307 -14.85 -2.28 -6.20
N LEU A 308 -13.62 -2.80 -6.22
CA LEU A 308 -13.31 -4.14 -5.76
C LEU A 308 -13.28 -4.20 -4.22
N SER A 309 -13.73 -5.33 -3.65
CA SER A 309 -13.52 -5.57 -2.23
C SER A 309 -12.03 -5.65 -1.92
N GLN A 310 -11.65 -5.29 -0.69
CA GLN A 310 -10.24 -5.29 -0.30
C GLN A 310 -9.59 -6.67 -0.41
N ALA A 311 -10.35 -7.72 -0.10
CA ALA A 311 -9.87 -9.09 -0.24
C ALA A 311 -9.50 -9.43 -1.68
N VAL A 312 -10.32 -9.01 -2.65
CA VAL A 312 -10.02 -9.19 -4.08
C VAL A 312 -8.82 -8.36 -4.50
N ARG A 313 -8.75 -7.08 -4.08
CA ARG A 313 -7.59 -6.21 -4.38
C ARG A 313 -6.29 -6.82 -3.91
N ASN A 314 -6.25 -7.31 -2.66
CA ASN A 314 -5.06 -7.93 -2.09
C ASN A 314 -4.63 -9.17 -2.89
N ARG A 315 -5.57 -10.03 -3.32
CA ARG A 315 -5.26 -11.21 -4.10
C ARG A 315 -4.76 -10.87 -5.50
N VAL A 316 -5.41 -9.91 -6.16
CA VAL A 316 -4.96 -9.42 -7.47
C VAL A 316 -3.54 -8.88 -7.39
N LEU A 317 -3.25 -8.03 -6.40
CA LEU A 317 -1.92 -7.49 -6.19
C LEU A 317 -0.89 -8.58 -5.84
N GLY A 318 -1.26 -9.53 -4.98
CA GLY A 318 -0.40 -10.67 -4.66
C GLY A 318 -0.10 -11.52 -5.89
N ALA A 319 -1.12 -11.85 -6.69
CA ALA A 319 -0.95 -12.62 -7.92
C ALA A 319 -0.09 -11.89 -8.97
N PHE A 320 -0.19 -10.57 -9.04
CA PHE A 320 0.63 -9.75 -9.92
C PHE A 320 2.10 -9.71 -9.44
N ARG A 321 2.36 -9.47 -8.16
CA ARG A 321 3.70 -9.48 -7.57
C ARG A 321 4.41 -10.83 -7.69
N GLU A 322 3.67 -11.92 -7.59
CA GLU A 322 4.17 -13.28 -7.76
C GLU A 322 4.34 -13.68 -9.24
N GLY A 323 4.03 -12.81 -10.18
CA GLY A 323 4.11 -13.08 -11.63
C GLY A 323 3.04 -14.04 -12.16
N ARG A 324 2.06 -14.44 -11.33
CA ARG A 324 0.95 -15.32 -11.76
C ARG A 324 -0.04 -14.62 -12.69
N ILE A 325 -0.17 -13.30 -12.56
CA ILE A 325 -0.92 -12.43 -13.46
C ILE A 325 0.07 -11.39 -14.01
N PRO A 326 0.46 -11.46 -15.29
CA PRO A 326 1.47 -10.57 -15.85
C PRO A 326 0.94 -9.16 -16.17
N VAL A 327 -0.38 -8.98 -16.34
CA VAL A 327 -0.96 -7.69 -16.71
C VAL A 327 -1.97 -7.22 -15.67
N LEU A 328 -1.71 -6.03 -15.11
CA LEU A 328 -2.60 -5.35 -14.17
C LEU A 328 -3.25 -4.15 -14.84
N VAL A 329 -4.58 -4.13 -14.98
CA VAL A 329 -5.31 -2.98 -15.52
C VAL A 329 -5.86 -2.17 -14.35
N ALA A 330 -5.41 -0.93 -14.17
CA ALA A 330 -5.73 -0.13 -13.00
C ALA A 330 -6.22 1.29 -13.34
N THR A 331 -6.99 1.89 -12.43
CA THR A 331 -7.22 3.33 -12.42
C THR A 331 -6.06 4.05 -11.74
N ASP A 332 -5.86 5.35 -12.03
CA ASP A 332 -4.82 6.16 -11.38
C ASP A 332 -4.88 6.03 -9.86
N VAL A 333 -6.04 6.22 -9.26
CA VAL A 333 -6.24 6.11 -7.79
C VAL A 333 -5.86 4.72 -7.26
N ALA A 334 -6.19 3.66 -7.98
CA ALA A 334 -5.90 2.30 -7.51
C ALA A 334 -4.44 1.88 -7.75
N ALA A 335 -3.79 2.45 -8.76
CA ALA A 335 -2.38 2.22 -9.06
C ALA A 335 -1.44 3.07 -8.20
N ARG A 336 -1.94 4.15 -7.60
CA ARG A 336 -1.19 4.97 -6.64
C ARG A 336 -1.00 4.20 -5.33
N GLY A 337 0.18 4.29 -4.74
CA GLY A 337 0.52 3.53 -3.53
C GLY A 337 0.76 2.03 -3.75
N ILE A 338 0.74 1.53 -5.00
CA ILE A 338 1.18 0.17 -5.29
C ILE A 338 2.70 0.19 -5.49
N HIS A 339 3.45 -0.37 -4.54
CA HIS A 339 4.82 -0.80 -4.79
C HIS A 339 4.78 -2.13 -5.55
N VAL A 340 4.86 -2.03 -6.84
CA VAL A 340 5.23 -3.16 -7.69
C VAL A 340 6.56 -2.75 -8.30
N ASP A 341 7.60 -3.39 -7.82
CA ASP A 341 8.94 -3.25 -8.38
C ASP A 341 9.01 -4.07 -9.67
N ASP A 342 9.94 -3.74 -10.53
CA ASP A 342 10.23 -4.46 -11.78
C ASP A 342 9.11 -4.44 -12.84
N VAL A 343 8.29 -3.39 -12.89
CA VAL A 343 7.33 -3.23 -13.99
C VAL A 343 8.08 -2.84 -15.25
N GLY A 344 8.14 -3.79 -16.21
CA GLY A 344 8.84 -3.56 -17.48
C GLY A 344 8.11 -2.62 -18.44
N LEU A 345 6.78 -2.50 -18.31
CA LEU A 345 5.95 -1.65 -19.17
C LEU A 345 4.84 -0.93 -18.42
N VAL A 346 4.74 0.36 -18.66
CA VAL A 346 3.54 1.16 -18.36
C VAL A 346 2.79 1.44 -19.67
N LEU A 347 1.57 0.89 -19.80
CA LEU A 347 0.70 1.15 -20.94
C LEU A 347 -0.43 2.09 -20.53
N GLN A 348 -0.50 3.25 -21.12
CA GLN A 348 -1.58 4.24 -20.93
C GLN A 348 -2.60 4.09 -22.06
N VAL A 349 -3.65 3.31 -21.86
CA VAL A 349 -4.70 3.07 -22.88
C VAL A 349 -5.56 4.30 -23.09
N ASP A 350 -5.68 5.13 -22.06
CA ASP A 350 -6.26 6.47 -22.15
C ASP A 350 -5.16 7.49 -21.80
N PRO A 351 -4.97 8.55 -22.61
CA PRO A 351 -4.04 9.61 -22.30
C PRO A 351 -4.26 10.18 -20.91
N PRO A 352 -3.18 10.52 -20.18
CA PRO A 352 -3.29 11.18 -18.88
C PRO A 352 -3.93 12.57 -19.02
N ARG A 353 -4.42 13.13 -17.92
CA ARG A 353 -5.10 14.44 -17.91
C ARG A 353 -4.12 15.58 -18.11
N ASP A 354 -2.93 15.45 -17.53
CA ASP A 354 -1.85 16.43 -17.53
C ASP A 354 -0.47 15.77 -17.46
N HIS A 355 0.59 16.57 -17.48
CA HIS A 355 1.97 16.10 -17.43
C HIS A 355 2.34 15.47 -16.09
N LYS A 356 1.71 15.86 -14.98
CA LYS A 356 1.95 15.25 -13.66
C LYS A 356 1.41 13.82 -13.61
N ASP A 357 0.16 13.60 -14.06
CA ASP A 357 -0.40 12.26 -14.21
C ASP A 357 0.49 11.39 -15.11
N TYR A 358 1.05 11.96 -16.21
CA TYR A 358 1.98 11.27 -17.09
C TYR A 358 3.23 10.79 -16.33
N LEU A 359 3.86 11.67 -15.57
CA LEU A 359 5.07 11.37 -14.79
C LEU A 359 4.79 10.38 -13.66
N HIS A 360 3.68 10.53 -12.97
CA HIS A 360 3.26 9.60 -11.90
C HIS A 360 2.98 8.18 -12.42
N ARG A 361 2.35 8.06 -13.59
CA ARG A 361 2.14 6.76 -14.25
C ARG A 361 3.48 6.18 -14.72
N SER A 362 4.29 6.98 -15.41
CA SER A 362 5.61 6.58 -15.92
C SER A 362 6.53 6.11 -14.80
N GLY A 363 6.52 6.76 -13.65
CA GLY A 363 7.32 6.39 -12.47
C GLY A 363 6.97 5.02 -11.84
N ARG A 364 6.09 4.23 -12.45
CA ARG A 364 5.84 2.82 -12.07
C ARG A 364 6.81 1.85 -12.75
N THR A 365 7.60 2.29 -13.72
CA THR A 365 8.66 1.52 -14.39
C THR A 365 10.03 2.18 -14.21
N ALA A 366 11.10 1.52 -14.66
CA ALA A 366 12.50 2.00 -14.60
C ALA A 366 12.94 2.44 -13.19
N ARG A 367 12.76 1.59 -12.20
CA ARG A 367 13.21 1.81 -10.83
C ARG A 367 14.60 1.19 -10.61
N ALA A 368 15.33 1.73 -9.65
CA ALA A 368 16.65 1.23 -9.24
C ALA A 368 17.69 1.08 -10.36
N GLY A 369 17.59 1.90 -11.41
CA GLY A 369 18.56 1.85 -12.53
C GLY A 369 18.22 0.86 -13.65
N GLU A 370 17.07 0.19 -13.58
CA GLU A 370 16.57 -0.67 -14.65
C GLU A 370 15.96 0.13 -15.82
N SER A 371 15.97 -0.46 -17.01
CA SER A 371 15.31 0.11 -18.18
C SER A 371 13.81 -0.21 -18.17
N GLY A 372 12.97 0.77 -18.52
CA GLY A 372 11.53 0.60 -18.60
C GLY A 372 10.94 1.23 -19.85
N ALA A 373 9.74 0.80 -20.24
CA ALA A 373 9.01 1.35 -21.36
C ALA A 373 7.69 1.99 -20.92
N VAL A 374 7.38 3.14 -21.52
CA VAL A 374 6.10 3.84 -21.36
C VAL A 374 5.46 3.96 -22.72
N VAL A 375 4.28 3.37 -22.89
CA VAL A 375 3.52 3.43 -24.14
C VAL A 375 2.20 4.14 -23.89
N THR A 376 1.91 5.20 -24.64
CA THR A 376 0.65 5.93 -24.58
C THR A 376 -0.13 5.74 -25.88
N LEU A 377 -1.36 5.24 -25.76
CA LEU A 377 -2.27 5.15 -26.89
C LEU A 377 -3.10 6.43 -26.97
N ALA A 378 -3.13 7.05 -28.12
CA ALA A 378 -3.92 8.26 -28.34
C ALA A 378 -4.68 8.18 -29.68
N LEU A 379 -5.84 8.84 -29.74
CA LEU A 379 -6.59 8.97 -30.97
C LEU A 379 -6.01 10.11 -31.83
N PRO A 380 -6.17 10.10 -33.18
CA PRO A 380 -5.57 11.11 -34.05
C PRO A 380 -5.90 12.56 -33.66
N HIS A 381 -7.12 12.83 -33.18
CA HIS A 381 -7.52 14.16 -32.73
C HIS A 381 -6.84 14.59 -31.41
N GLN A 382 -6.27 13.67 -30.65
CA GLN A 382 -5.54 13.93 -29.39
C GLN A 382 -4.06 14.25 -29.62
N LYS A 383 -3.55 14.17 -30.86
CA LYS A 383 -2.12 14.36 -31.18
C LYS A 383 -1.56 15.64 -30.58
N ARG A 384 -2.18 16.80 -30.85
CA ARG A 384 -1.70 18.11 -30.35
C ARG A 384 -1.71 18.21 -28.81
N MET A 385 -2.68 17.58 -28.17
CA MET A 385 -2.74 17.53 -26.72
C MET A 385 -1.56 16.72 -26.18
N MET A 386 -1.27 15.56 -26.80
CA MET A 386 -0.14 14.72 -26.37
C MET A 386 1.20 15.40 -26.57
N GLU A 387 1.41 16.09 -27.71
CA GLU A 387 2.64 16.85 -27.99
C GLU A 387 2.92 17.90 -26.90
N ARG A 388 1.90 18.69 -26.51
CA ARG A 388 2.03 19.69 -25.43
C ARG A 388 2.31 19.04 -24.07
N LEU A 389 1.66 17.91 -23.79
CA LEU A 389 1.82 17.19 -22.55
C LEU A 389 3.24 16.62 -22.41
N LEU A 390 3.79 16.06 -23.50
CA LEU A 390 5.15 15.54 -23.56
C LEU A 390 6.19 16.66 -23.38
N GLU A 391 5.99 17.80 -24.05
CA GLU A 391 6.82 18.99 -23.88
C GLU A 391 6.85 19.44 -22.40
N GLN A 392 5.69 19.54 -21.76
CA GLN A 392 5.59 19.91 -20.34
C GLN A 392 6.21 18.84 -19.40
N ALA A 393 6.17 17.57 -19.79
CA ALA A 393 6.80 16.46 -19.05
C ALA A 393 8.31 16.34 -19.31
N GLY A 394 8.87 17.11 -20.23
CA GLY A 394 10.28 17.02 -20.63
C GLY A 394 10.63 15.73 -21.37
N VAL A 395 9.66 15.14 -22.08
CA VAL A 395 9.80 13.88 -22.82
C VAL A 395 10.00 14.16 -24.31
N ASP A 396 11.14 13.76 -24.83
CA ASP A 396 11.45 13.88 -26.25
C ASP A 396 11.00 12.62 -27.02
N THR A 397 9.76 12.62 -27.48
CA THR A 397 9.22 11.58 -28.36
C THR A 397 8.09 12.14 -29.21
N ALA A 398 7.99 11.66 -30.44
CA ALA A 398 6.95 12.09 -31.38
C ALA A 398 5.84 11.06 -31.52
N PRO A 399 4.56 11.48 -31.55
CA PRO A 399 3.44 10.58 -31.81
C PRO A 399 3.50 9.96 -33.21
N VAL A 400 3.47 8.61 -33.27
CA VAL A 400 3.56 7.84 -34.52
C VAL A 400 2.23 7.14 -34.78
N ARG A 401 1.68 7.23 -36.02
CA ARG A 401 0.47 6.51 -36.40
C ARG A 401 0.78 5.04 -36.68
N VAL A 402 0.01 4.15 -36.06
CA VAL A 402 0.21 2.71 -36.15
C VAL A 402 -1.10 1.96 -36.42
N LYS A 403 -0.94 0.73 -36.92
CA LYS A 403 -1.98 -0.29 -37.04
C LYS A 403 -1.57 -1.55 -36.29
N PRO A 404 -2.48 -2.49 -36.03
CA PRO A 404 -2.12 -3.80 -35.51
C PRO A 404 -1.03 -4.48 -36.37
N GLY A 405 -0.02 -5.05 -35.68
CA GLY A 405 1.13 -5.68 -36.32
C GLY A 405 2.22 -4.72 -36.84
N ASP A 406 2.07 -3.42 -36.65
CA ASP A 406 3.07 -2.42 -37.06
C ASP A 406 4.40 -2.62 -36.30
N ALA A 407 5.53 -2.37 -37.00
CA ALA A 407 6.87 -2.46 -36.42
C ALA A 407 7.05 -1.58 -35.17
N ASN A 408 6.41 -0.41 -35.11
CA ASN A 408 6.47 0.47 -33.95
C ASN A 408 5.69 -0.10 -32.75
N VAL A 409 4.65 -0.92 -32.95
CA VAL A 409 3.97 -1.67 -31.89
C VAL A 409 4.90 -2.76 -31.36
N LEU A 410 5.54 -3.51 -32.25
CA LEU A 410 6.50 -4.56 -31.89
C LEU A 410 7.74 -3.99 -31.19
N ALA A 411 8.20 -2.81 -31.58
CA ALA A 411 9.33 -2.12 -30.95
C ALA A 411 9.11 -1.77 -29.47
N THR A 412 7.86 -1.77 -28.99
CA THR A 412 7.55 -1.61 -27.55
C THR A 412 7.83 -2.88 -26.73
N GLY A 413 8.30 -3.95 -27.36
CA GLY A 413 8.48 -5.27 -26.75
C GLY A 413 7.21 -6.12 -26.74
N GLY A 414 6.13 -5.63 -27.34
CA GLY A 414 4.88 -6.35 -27.48
C GLY A 414 4.92 -7.40 -28.60
N SER A 415 3.93 -8.27 -28.63
CA SER A 415 3.78 -9.33 -29.64
C SER A 415 2.32 -9.67 -29.90
N ALA A 416 2.04 -10.31 -31.03
CA ALA A 416 0.69 -10.77 -31.33
C ALA A 416 0.21 -11.76 -30.25
N PRO A 417 -0.95 -11.56 -29.62
CA PRO A 417 -1.50 -12.50 -28.66
C PRO A 417 -2.01 -13.76 -29.36
N SER A 418 -2.20 -14.85 -28.61
CA SER A 418 -2.66 -16.13 -29.15
C SER A 418 -4.00 -16.07 -29.86
N GLY A 419 -4.83 -15.08 -29.55
CA GLY A 419 -6.21 -14.96 -30.04
C GLY A 419 -7.17 -15.95 -29.40
N GLN A 420 -6.70 -16.85 -28.53
CA GLN A 420 -7.55 -17.81 -27.84
C GLN A 420 -7.97 -17.26 -26.47
N PRO A 421 -9.26 -17.18 -26.16
CA PRO A 421 -9.73 -16.69 -24.88
C PRO A 421 -9.17 -17.53 -23.71
N ILE A 422 -8.77 -16.86 -22.63
CA ILE A 422 -8.39 -17.49 -21.37
C ILE A 422 -9.68 -17.91 -20.64
N PRO A 423 -9.87 -19.21 -20.36
CA PRO A 423 -11.06 -19.68 -19.65
C PRO A 423 -11.17 -19.07 -18.26
N GLU A 424 -12.39 -18.76 -17.85
CA GLU A 424 -12.69 -18.21 -16.51
C GLU A 424 -12.22 -19.15 -15.39
N GLU A 425 -12.23 -20.45 -15.63
CA GLU A 425 -11.75 -21.48 -14.70
C GLU A 425 -10.24 -21.39 -14.43
N GLN A 426 -9.46 -20.83 -15.35
CA GLN A 426 -8.04 -20.55 -15.15
C GLN A 426 -7.82 -19.21 -14.44
N PHE A 427 -8.68 -18.24 -14.66
CA PHE A 427 -8.54 -16.88 -14.11
C PHE A 427 -9.08 -16.77 -12.68
N ARG A 428 -10.30 -17.28 -12.41
CA ARG A 428 -10.95 -17.17 -11.10
C ARG A 428 -10.09 -17.61 -9.92
N PRO A 429 -9.42 -18.76 -9.95
CA PRO A 429 -8.60 -19.21 -8.82
C PRO A 429 -7.46 -18.26 -8.45
N LEU A 430 -7.04 -17.39 -9.38
CA LEU A 430 -5.98 -16.43 -9.15
C LEU A 430 -6.45 -15.23 -8.31
N ILE A 431 -7.74 -14.89 -8.36
CA ILE A 431 -8.33 -13.70 -7.73
C ILE A 431 -9.40 -14.00 -6.67
N GLU A 432 -9.91 -15.23 -6.62
CA GLU A 432 -10.92 -15.67 -5.64
C GLU A 432 -10.25 -16.52 -4.54
N ALA A 433 -10.85 -16.53 -3.34
CA ALA A 433 -10.43 -17.46 -2.30
C ALA A 433 -10.74 -18.89 -2.76
N ALA A 434 -9.81 -19.81 -2.49
CA ALA A 434 -10.10 -21.23 -2.66
C ALA A 434 -11.40 -21.55 -1.90
N PRO A 435 -12.37 -22.27 -2.51
CA PRO A 435 -13.54 -22.71 -1.79
C PRO A 435 -13.08 -23.50 -0.56
N ARG A 436 -13.46 -23.04 0.63
CA ARG A 436 -13.14 -23.75 1.88
C ARG A 436 -13.69 -25.17 1.71
N GLY A 437 -12.81 -26.14 1.57
CA GLY A 437 -13.19 -27.54 1.60
C GLY A 437 -14.02 -27.76 2.86
N ARG A 438 -15.23 -28.28 2.71
CA ARG A 438 -16.02 -28.81 3.82
C ARG A 438 -15.08 -29.74 4.59
N GLN A 439 -14.49 -29.26 5.67
CA GLN A 439 -13.89 -30.14 6.65
C GLN A 439 -15.02 -31.04 7.10
N GLY A 440 -14.94 -32.29 6.64
CA GLY A 440 -15.92 -33.29 6.98
C GLY A 440 -16.09 -33.29 8.50
N ARG A 441 -17.31 -33.06 8.95
CA ARG A 441 -17.72 -33.35 10.30
C ARG A 441 -17.20 -34.75 10.62
N ARG A 442 -16.08 -34.84 11.33
CA ARG A 442 -15.71 -36.06 12.03
C ARG A 442 -16.83 -36.35 12.99
N THR A 443 -17.74 -37.21 12.60
CA THR A 443 -18.64 -37.90 13.54
C THR A 443 -17.74 -38.60 14.54
N PRO A 444 -17.99 -38.44 15.85
CA PRO A 444 -17.31 -39.28 16.84
C PRO A 444 -17.76 -40.71 16.59
N GLY A 445 -16.89 -41.53 16.04
CA GLY A 445 -17.10 -42.94 15.86
C GLY A 445 -17.28 -43.59 17.23
N GLY A 446 -18.46 -44.10 17.47
CA GLY A 446 -18.74 -44.97 18.62
C GLY A 446 -17.88 -46.23 18.51
N SER A 447 -16.91 -46.38 19.38
CA SER A 447 -16.29 -47.67 19.65
C SER A 447 -17.19 -48.47 20.56
N ARG A 448 -17.91 -49.42 19.98
CA ARG A 448 -18.40 -50.59 20.72
C ARG A 448 -17.19 -51.43 21.12
N GLY A 449 -16.89 -51.46 22.39
CA GLY A 449 -16.03 -52.44 23.04
C GLY A 449 -16.89 -53.29 23.95
N GLU A 450 -17.12 -54.51 23.51
CA GLU A 450 -17.58 -55.61 24.35
C GLU A 450 -16.50 -55.97 25.38
N HIS A 451 -16.88 -56.23 26.58
CA HIS A 451 -16.65 -57.41 27.40
C HIS A 451 -16.52 -57.14 28.90
N HIS A 452 -17.28 -57.74 29.60
CA HIS A 452 -17.24 -58.81 30.61
C HIS A 452 -17.91 -58.50 31.94
N ARG A 453 -18.91 -59.33 32.21
CA ARG A 453 -19.58 -59.62 33.46
C ARG A 453 -18.60 -60.01 34.61
N ARG A 454 -18.94 -59.54 35.77
CA ARG A 454 -18.94 -60.20 37.10
C ARG A 454 -19.09 -59.08 38.12
N GLY A 455 -20.07 -59.04 38.96
CA GLY A 455 -20.59 -59.98 39.92
C GLY A 455 -20.76 -59.21 41.18
N ASP A 456 -22.03 -59.12 41.65
CA ASP A 456 -22.52 -59.22 42.99
C ASP A 456 -22.25 -58.17 44.09
N ARG A 457 -23.37 -57.75 44.62
CA ARG A 457 -23.82 -57.64 46.04
C ARG A 457 -24.11 -56.25 46.61
N ARG A 458 -25.50 -56.16 46.81
CA ARG A 458 -26.22 -55.66 47.99
C ARG A 458 -26.12 -54.18 48.40
N GLY A 459 -27.31 -53.62 48.33
CA GLY A 459 -28.00 -52.49 48.87
C GLY A 459 -27.90 -52.22 50.39
N PRO A 460 -28.77 -51.46 51.08
CA PRO A 460 -29.95 -50.71 50.61
C PRO A 460 -30.02 -49.23 51.06
N ARG A 461 -31.08 -48.58 50.61
CA ARG A 461 -31.64 -47.27 51.01
C ARG A 461 -31.86 -47.13 52.54
N PRO A 462 -32.19 -45.94 53.13
CA PRO A 462 -33.20 -44.98 52.67
C PRO A 462 -32.96 -43.45 53.03
N GLY A 463 -33.80 -42.63 52.52
CA GLY A 463 -34.56 -41.65 53.26
C GLY A 463 -34.26 -40.15 53.13
N GLY A 464 -35.27 -39.38 52.72
CA GLY A 464 -35.52 -38.07 53.27
C GLY A 464 -35.72 -36.91 52.34
N ARG A 465 -36.88 -36.70 51.78
CA ARG A 465 -37.50 -35.37 51.51
C ARG A 465 -38.05 -34.84 52.85
N PRO A 466 -38.47 -33.57 53.06
CA PRO A 466 -39.13 -32.67 52.10
C PRO A 466 -38.93 -31.13 52.28
N SER A 467 -39.53 -30.37 51.38
CA SER A 467 -40.31 -29.12 51.56
C SER A 467 -39.55 -27.85 52.10
N GLY A 468 -39.66 -26.71 51.57
CA GLY A 468 -40.73 -25.92 51.04
C GLY A 468 -40.42 -24.45 51.25
N ARG A 469 -40.94 -23.65 50.43
CA ARG A 469 -41.65 -22.38 50.59
C ARG A 469 -41.14 -21.24 49.77
N ARG A 470 -42.08 -20.77 48.94
CA ARG A 470 -42.28 -19.47 48.35
C ARG A 470 -42.10 -18.31 49.34
N ALA A 471 -41.62 -17.19 48.88
CA ALA A 471 -42.21 -15.88 49.17
C ALA A 471 -41.91 -14.90 48.01
N GLN A 472 -42.98 -14.44 47.39
CA GLN A 472 -43.10 -13.19 46.65
C GLN A 472 -42.85 -12.04 47.61
N TRP A 473 -42.32 -10.94 47.10
CA TRP A 473 -42.79 -9.59 47.49
C TRP A 473 -42.59 -8.63 46.30
N GLU A 474 -43.72 -8.01 45.99
CA GLU A 474 -43.90 -6.85 45.10
C GLU A 474 -43.41 -5.58 45.80
N GLY A 475 -43.15 -4.55 44.96
CA GLY A 475 -43.67 -3.24 45.26
C GLY A 475 -42.70 -2.08 45.32
N GLU A 476 -42.87 -1.19 44.35
CA GLU A 476 -42.92 0.29 44.45
C GLU A 476 -41.68 1.07 44.94
N ARG A 477 -41.12 1.89 44.13
CA ARG A 477 -41.37 3.27 43.60
C ARG A 477 -40.22 3.70 42.70
#